data_6ed3dfaaa00e4207b80cbad190403c71
#
_entry.id   6ed3dfaaa00e4207b80cbad190403c71
#
_cell.length_a   1.000
_cell.length_b   1.000
_cell.length_c   1.000
_cell.angle_alpha   90.00
_cell.angle_beta   90.00
_cell.angle_gamma   90.00
#
_symmetry.space_group_name_H-M   'P 1'
#
loop_
_entity.id
_entity.type
_entity.pdbx_description
1 polymer ?
#
loop_
_entity_poly.entity_id
_entity_poly.type
_entity_poly.pdbx_seq_one_letter_code
_entity_poly.pdbx_strand_id
1 'polypeptide(L)'
;LIGINTAILSQTGGSMGIGLAIPASMAKAVMEQIIKSGTVTRGWIGVELQPITPALAESFKLGTLEGAIINGVLNGGPADKAGAKPGDVVVSIDGKPIVDPQSVLNVVTGIPPGTSTKLKLKRKGEDMELMVVIGRRPKPQARAE
;
A
#
# COMPACT_ATOMS: atom_id res chain seq x y z
N LEU A 1 6.58 -15.89 21.35
CA LEU A 1 5.38 -15.65 20.58
C LEU A 1 5.73 -15.49 19.11
N ILE A 2 5.25 -16.39 18.27
CA ILE A 2 5.49 -16.35 16.80
C ILE A 2 4.36 -15.58 16.10
N GLY A 3 3.13 -15.72 16.57
CA GLY A 3 1.96 -15.07 16.00
C GLY A 3 0.72 -15.17 16.87
N ILE A 4 -0.32 -14.46 16.47
CA ILE A 4 -1.62 -14.41 17.14
C ILE A 4 -2.68 -14.95 16.18
N ASN A 5 -3.40 -16.01 16.57
CA ASN A 5 -4.50 -16.55 15.77
C ASN A 5 -5.66 -15.56 15.69
N THR A 6 -6.13 -15.26 14.49
CA THR A 6 -7.15 -14.22 14.26
C THR A 6 -8.40 -14.72 13.59
N ALA A 7 -8.28 -15.68 12.68
CA ALA A 7 -9.40 -16.17 11.87
C ALA A 7 -9.18 -17.60 11.39
N ILE A 8 -10.27 -18.26 11.07
CA ILE A 8 -10.27 -19.52 10.33
C ILE A 8 -11.01 -19.33 9.01
N LEU A 9 -10.55 -20.00 7.96
CA LEU A 9 -11.28 -20.06 6.71
C LEU A 9 -12.31 -21.19 6.79
N SER A 10 -13.59 -20.85 6.71
CA SER A 10 -14.67 -21.84 6.82
C SER A 10 -15.90 -21.41 6.00
N GLN A 11 -16.51 -22.36 5.33
CA GLN A 11 -17.80 -22.16 4.64
C GLN A 11 -19.00 -22.60 5.48
N THR A 12 -18.77 -23.40 6.53
CA THR A 12 -19.82 -24.04 7.32
C THR A 12 -19.78 -23.72 8.81
N GLY A 13 -18.86 -22.83 9.21
CA GLY A 13 -18.64 -22.48 10.62
C GLY A 13 -17.75 -23.46 11.41
N GLY A 14 -17.38 -24.60 10.82
CA GLY A 14 -16.40 -25.53 11.38
C GLY A 14 -14.99 -25.32 10.84
N SER A 15 -13.99 -25.94 11.46
CA SER A 15 -12.61 -25.85 10.97
C SER A 15 -12.41 -26.69 9.71
N MET A 16 -11.82 -26.08 8.67
CA MET A 16 -11.38 -26.75 7.44
C MET A 16 -9.87 -27.05 7.45
N GLY A 17 -9.22 -26.94 8.62
CA GLY A 17 -7.78 -27.17 8.76
C GLY A 17 -6.91 -25.98 8.32
N ILE A 18 -7.50 -24.83 8.01
CA ILE A 18 -6.79 -23.60 7.64
C ILE A 18 -7.05 -22.54 8.70
N GLY A 19 -5.99 -22.09 9.35
CA GLY A 19 -6.02 -20.98 10.29
C GLY A 19 -5.14 -19.83 9.82
N LEU A 20 -5.55 -18.61 10.14
CA LEU A 20 -4.81 -17.37 9.85
C LEU A 20 -4.30 -16.77 11.14
N ALA A 21 -3.05 -16.35 11.15
CA ALA A 21 -2.41 -15.70 12.28
C ALA A 21 -1.72 -14.40 11.86
N ILE A 22 -1.70 -13.42 12.75
CA ILE A 22 -0.91 -12.20 12.59
C ILE A 22 0.49 -12.48 13.14
N PRO A 23 1.57 -12.23 12.35
CA PRO A 23 2.94 -12.37 12.85
C PRO A 23 3.19 -11.52 14.10
N ALA A 24 3.98 -12.03 15.05
CA ALA A 24 4.30 -11.32 16.28
C ALA A 24 4.97 -9.96 16.05
N SER A 25 5.78 -9.83 14.99
CA SER A 25 6.41 -8.57 14.60
C SER A 25 5.40 -7.48 14.24
N MET A 26 4.31 -7.83 13.55
CA MET A 26 3.21 -6.90 13.24
C MET A 26 2.44 -6.52 14.51
N ALA A 27 2.16 -7.49 15.38
CA ALA A 27 1.49 -7.23 16.66
C ALA A 27 2.31 -6.30 17.55
N LYS A 28 3.64 -6.48 17.60
CA LYS A 28 4.56 -5.61 18.34
C LYS A 28 4.53 -4.17 17.81
N ALA A 29 4.59 -3.97 16.48
CA ALA A 29 4.54 -2.65 15.87
C ALA A 29 3.22 -1.92 16.18
N VAL A 30 2.09 -2.62 16.15
CA VAL A 30 0.77 -2.08 16.54
C VAL A 30 0.73 -1.73 18.02
N MET A 31 1.24 -2.59 18.88
CA MET A 31 1.32 -2.36 20.33
C MET A 31 2.16 -1.12 20.66
N GLU A 32 3.32 -0.96 20.03
CA GLU A 32 4.18 0.22 20.22
C GLU A 32 3.48 1.52 19.80
N GLN A 33 2.72 1.51 18.71
CA GLN A 33 1.94 2.68 18.30
C GLN A 33 0.84 3.01 19.31
N ILE A 34 0.13 2.02 19.83
CA ILE A 34 -0.91 2.21 20.87
C ILE A 34 -0.30 2.79 22.14
N ILE A 35 0.86 2.28 22.58
CA ILE A 35 1.56 2.77 23.77
C ILE A 35 1.99 4.23 23.60
N LYS A 36 2.51 4.60 22.42
CA LYS A 36 3.04 5.95 22.15
C LYS A 36 1.96 7.01 21.91
N SER A 37 0.88 6.65 21.23
CA SER A 37 -0.11 7.61 20.71
C SER A 37 -1.56 7.26 21.04
N GLY A 38 -1.81 6.15 21.70
CA GLY A 38 -3.16 5.68 22.06
C GLY A 38 -3.98 5.16 20.87
N THR A 39 -3.46 5.27 19.64
CA THR A 39 -4.15 4.85 18.42
C THR A 39 -3.21 4.22 17.42
N VAL A 40 -3.72 3.34 16.58
CA VAL A 40 -3.00 2.82 15.42
C VAL A 40 -3.32 3.69 14.21
N THR A 41 -2.30 4.34 13.67
CA THR A 41 -2.41 5.10 12.43
C THR A 41 -1.59 4.43 11.35
N ARG A 42 -2.22 4.18 10.21
CA ARG A 42 -1.55 3.62 9.04
C ARG A 42 -1.41 4.68 7.96
N GLY A 43 -0.24 4.78 7.38
CA GLY A 43 0.00 5.63 6.24
C GLY A 43 -0.90 5.24 5.06
N TRP A 44 -1.26 6.24 4.26
CA TRP A 44 -2.14 6.08 3.11
C TRP A 44 -1.87 7.16 2.09
N ILE A 45 -1.89 6.81 0.80
CA ILE A 45 -1.64 7.76 -0.29
C ILE A 45 -2.81 7.93 -1.26
N GLY A 46 -3.83 7.09 -1.17
CA GLY A 46 -5.05 7.22 -1.97
C GLY A 46 -4.88 6.79 -3.43
N VAL A 47 -4.24 5.66 -3.66
CA VAL A 47 -4.10 5.07 -5.00
C VAL A 47 -4.66 3.66 -5.03
N GLU A 48 -5.18 3.27 -6.18
CA GLU A 48 -5.46 1.88 -6.53
C GLU A 48 -4.32 1.33 -7.36
N LEU A 49 -3.81 0.18 -6.98
CA LEU A 49 -2.63 -0.45 -7.56
C LEU A 49 -2.98 -1.78 -8.19
N GLN A 50 -2.30 -2.10 -9.29
CA GLN A 50 -2.36 -3.41 -9.92
C GLN A 50 -0.96 -3.91 -10.28
N PRO A 51 -0.75 -5.24 -10.36
CA PRO A 51 0.52 -5.81 -10.78
C PRO A 51 0.79 -5.51 -12.26
N ILE A 52 2.07 -5.47 -12.60
CA ILE A 52 2.52 -5.33 -13.99
C ILE A 52 2.40 -6.68 -14.68
N THR A 53 1.55 -6.76 -15.70
CA THR A 53 1.49 -7.92 -16.58
C THR A 53 2.44 -7.72 -17.77
N PRO A 54 2.88 -8.81 -18.46
CA PRO A 54 3.71 -8.70 -19.65
C PRO A 54 3.12 -7.77 -20.73
N ALA A 55 1.81 -7.83 -20.94
CA ALA A 55 1.10 -6.96 -21.89
C ALA A 55 1.16 -5.49 -21.49
N LEU A 56 1.04 -5.19 -20.20
CA LEU A 56 1.18 -3.83 -19.66
C LEU A 56 2.63 -3.34 -19.74
N ALA A 57 3.61 -4.19 -19.44
CA ALA A 57 5.02 -3.85 -19.56
C ALA A 57 5.40 -3.45 -21.00
N GLU A 58 4.90 -4.16 -22.00
CA GLU A 58 5.07 -3.81 -23.41
C GLU A 58 4.38 -2.50 -23.76
N SER A 59 3.12 -2.33 -23.37
CA SER A 59 2.33 -1.13 -23.66
C SER A 59 2.94 0.13 -23.08
N PHE A 60 3.50 0.04 -21.88
CA PHE A 60 4.14 1.15 -21.18
C PHE A 60 5.66 1.24 -21.40
N LYS A 61 6.24 0.34 -22.21
CA LYS A 61 7.69 0.27 -22.51
C LYS A 61 8.57 0.24 -21.25
N LEU A 62 8.17 -0.58 -20.26
CA LEU A 62 8.80 -0.57 -18.95
C LEU A 62 10.12 -1.34 -18.88
N GLY A 63 10.36 -2.29 -19.78
CA GLY A 63 11.57 -3.13 -19.77
C GLY A 63 11.69 -4.07 -18.56
N THR A 64 10.74 -4.04 -17.62
CA THR A 64 10.69 -4.86 -16.42
C THR A 64 9.25 -5.16 -16.01
N LEU A 65 9.06 -6.26 -15.29
CA LEU A 65 7.79 -6.61 -14.64
C LEU A 65 7.74 -6.18 -13.16
N GLU A 66 8.80 -5.54 -12.68
CA GLU A 66 8.85 -5.06 -11.30
C GLU A 66 8.20 -3.70 -11.16
N GLY A 67 7.47 -3.50 -10.07
CA GLY A 67 6.76 -2.28 -9.76
C GLY A 67 5.25 -2.49 -9.60
N ALA A 68 4.53 -1.40 -9.48
CA ALA A 68 3.08 -1.41 -9.39
C ALA A 68 2.49 -0.28 -10.24
N ILE A 69 1.50 -0.61 -11.07
CA ILE A 69 0.80 0.39 -11.87
C ILE A 69 -0.30 1.03 -11.04
N ILE A 70 -0.37 2.35 -11.08
CA ILE A 70 -1.48 3.11 -10.52
C ILE A 70 -2.65 3.01 -11.50
N ASN A 71 -3.68 2.28 -11.10
CA ASN A 71 -4.92 2.11 -11.86
C ASN A 71 -5.91 3.26 -11.61
N GLY A 72 -5.90 3.81 -10.41
CA GLY A 72 -6.75 4.92 -10.01
C GLY A 72 -6.10 5.78 -8.93
N VAL A 73 -6.45 7.06 -8.92
CA VAL A 73 -6.04 8.02 -7.89
C VAL A 73 -7.28 8.65 -7.29
N LEU A 74 -7.38 8.64 -5.97
CA LEU A 74 -8.49 9.25 -5.27
C LEU A 74 -8.38 10.78 -5.30
N ASN A 75 -9.39 11.45 -5.82
CA ASN A 75 -9.44 12.92 -5.88
C ASN A 75 -9.28 13.54 -4.49
N GLY A 76 -8.37 14.51 -4.39
CA GLY A 76 -8.05 15.17 -3.12
C GLY A 76 -7.20 14.33 -2.16
N GLY A 77 -6.82 13.11 -2.55
CA GLY A 77 -5.90 12.27 -1.79
C GLY A 77 -4.44 12.75 -1.86
N PRO A 78 -3.56 12.21 -1.00
CA PRO A 78 -2.16 12.59 -0.98
C PRO A 78 -1.43 12.44 -2.32
N ALA A 79 -1.67 11.35 -3.03
CA ALA A 79 -1.06 11.11 -4.34
C ALA A 79 -1.59 12.07 -5.42
N ASP A 80 -2.89 12.38 -5.39
CA ASP A 80 -3.51 13.35 -6.30
C ASP A 80 -2.91 14.75 -6.11
N LYS A 81 -2.77 15.19 -4.87
CA LYS A 81 -2.14 16.47 -4.53
C LYS A 81 -0.67 16.55 -4.95
N ALA A 82 0.02 15.42 -4.98
CA ALA A 82 1.41 15.32 -5.43
C ALA A 82 1.54 15.26 -6.96
N GLY A 83 0.44 15.07 -7.69
CA GLY A 83 0.41 15.02 -9.15
C GLY A 83 0.53 13.61 -9.74
N ALA A 84 0.31 12.56 -8.95
CA ALA A 84 0.21 11.19 -9.47
C ALA A 84 -1.03 11.02 -10.35
N LYS A 85 -0.92 10.21 -11.39
CA LYS A 85 -2.00 9.97 -12.35
C LYS A 85 -2.17 8.48 -12.61
N PRO A 86 -3.37 8.03 -13.01
CA PRO A 86 -3.55 6.69 -13.53
C PRO A 86 -2.61 6.42 -14.71
N GLY A 87 -2.00 5.25 -14.74
CA GLY A 87 -0.98 4.87 -15.71
C GLY A 87 0.48 5.09 -15.26
N ASP A 88 0.69 5.74 -14.13
CA ASP A 88 2.03 5.84 -13.53
C ASP A 88 2.46 4.50 -12.94
N VAL A 89 3.73 4.17 -13.07
CA VAL A 89 4.32 2.95 -12.49
C VAL A 89 5.22 3.32 -11.32
N VAL A 90 4.87 2.85 -10.14
CA VAL A 90 5.68 3.07 -8.93
C VAL A 90 6.87 2.12 -8.97
N VAL A 91 8.08 2.65 -8.95
CA VAL A 91 9.34 1.88 -8.97
C VAL A 91 10.09 1.91 -7.65
N SER A 92 10.00 2.98 -6.90
CA SER A 92 10.56 3.04 -5.53
C SER A 92 9.84 4.06 -4.66
N ILE A 93 9.88 3.82 -3.35
CA ILE A 93 9.34 4.74 -2.34
C ILE A 93 10.44 4.95 -1.29
N ASP A 94 10.85 6.20 -1.11
CA ASP A 94 11.87 6.61 -0.15
C ASP A 94 13.17 5.76 -0.24
N GLY A 95 13.59 5.49 -1.48
CA GLY A 95 14.76 4.67 -1.78
C GLY A 95 14.54 3.15 -1.69
N LYS A 96 13.37 2.69 -1.26
CA LYS A 96 13.02 1.26 -1.22
C LYS A 96 12.44 0.81 -2.55
N PRO A 97 13.00 -0.20 -3.20
CA PRO A 97 12.50 -0.71 -4.47
C PRO A 97 11.11 -1.33 -4.29
N ILE A 98 10.25 -1.10 -5.27
CA ILE A 98 8.90 -1.69 -5.34
C ILE A 98 8.91 -2.75 -6.43
N VAL A 99 8.57 -3.97 -6.05
CA VAL A 99 8.49 -5.11 -6.97
C VAL A 99 7.05 -5.49 -7.32
N ASP A 100 6.10 -5.17 -6.43
CA ASP A 100 4.69 -5.50 -6.57
C ASP A 100 3.79 -4.50 -5.81
N PRO A 101 2.46 -4.53 -6.02
CA PRO A 101 1.52 -3.68 -5.29
C PRO A 101 1.57 -3.85 -3.77
N GLN A 102 1.86 -5.07 -3.29
CA GLN A 102 1.94 -5.34 -1.85
C GLN A 102 3.13 -4.64 -1.21
N SER A 103 4.26 -4.53 -1.94
CA SER A 103 5.43 -3.77 -1.48
C SER A 103 5.10 -2.29 -1.25
N VAL A 104 4.29 -1.68 -2.11
CA VAL A 104 3.81 -0.29 -1.92
C VAL A 104 3.04 -0.17 -0.61
N LEU A 105 2.09 -1.07 -0.39
CA LEU A 105 1.27 -1.06 0.84
C LEU A 105 2.14 -1.24 2.09
N ASN A 106 3.08 -2.18 2.07
CA ASN A 106 3.97 -2.44 3.19
C ASN A 106 4.83 -1.21 3.55
N VAL A 107 5.38 -0.54 2.55
CA VAL A 107 6.20 0.66 2.77
C VAL A 107 5.33 1.82 3.25
N VAL A 108 4.23 2.11 2.57
CA VAL A 108 3.35 3.25 2.88
C VAL A 108 2.71 3.12 4.26
N THR A 109 2.22 1.93 4.62
CA THR A 109 1.59 1.71 5.94
C THR A 109 2.58 1.80 7.10
N GLY A 110 3.87 1.59 6.85
CA GLY A 110 4.93 1.76 7.83
C GLY A 110 5.37 3.22 8.04
N ILE A 111 4.95 4.14 7.19
CA ILE A 111 5.31 5.56 7.30
C ILE A 111 4.22 6.31 8.08
N PRO A 112 4.59 7.08 9.12
CA PRO A 112 3.62 7.85 9.87
C PRO A 112 2.89 8.88 8.99
N PRO A 113 1.57 9.10 9.17
CA PRO A 113 0.85 10.18 8.50
C PRO A 113 1.46 11.55 8.80
N GLY A 114 1.51 12.41 7.77
CA GLY A 114 2.14 13.73 7.85
C GLY A 114 3.61 13.76 7.42
N THR A 115 4.22 12.59 7.17
CA THR A 115 5.60 12.49 6.66
C THR A 115 5.61 12.69 5.14
N SER A 116 6.54 13.49 4.64
CA SER A 116 6.80 13.62 3.20
C SER A 116 7.69 12.49 2.74
N THR A 117 7.28 11.81 1.69
CA THR A 117 7.96 10.64 1.12
C THR A 117 8.23 10.85 -0.36
N LYS A 118 9.43 10.50 -0.79
CA LYS A 118 9.80 10.57 -2.20
C LYS A 118 9.29 9.33 -2.93
N LEU A 119 8.42 9.55 -3.90
CA LEU A 119 7.85 8.53 -4.77
C LEU A 119 8.52 8.63 -6.15
N LYS A 120 9.26 7.60 -6.53
CA LYS A 120 9.77 7.48 -7.91
C LYS A 120 8.82 6.66 -8.74
N LEU A 121 8.44 7.22 -9.88
CA LEU A 121 7.56 6.55 -10.83
C LEU A 121 8.04 6.73 -12.27
N LYS A 122 7.52 5.87 -13.12
CA LYS A 122 7.67 6.00 -14.57
C LYS A 122 6.34 6.42 -15.18
N ARG A 123 6.36 7.47 -15.96
CA ARG A 123 5.23 7.95 -16.75
C ARG A 123 5.61 7.93 -18.22
N LYS A 124 4.92 7.10 -19.01
CA LYS A 124 5.22 6.94 -20.46
C LYS A 124 6.70 6.64 -20.76
N GLY A 125 7.35 5.85 -19.88
CA GLY A 125 8.75 5.47 -20.01
C GLY A 125 9.76 6.48 -19.44
N GLU A 126 9.31 7.65 -18.97
CA GLU A 126 10.16 8.67 -18.34
C GLU A 126 10.13 8.54 -16.81
N ASP A 127 11.29 8.70 -16.20
CA ASP A 127 11.43 8.69 -14.75
C ASP A 127 10.95 10.03 -14.16
N MET A 128 10.11 9.95 -13.14
CA MET A 128 9.59 11.10 -12.40
C MET A 128 9.74 10.89 -10.91
N GLU A 129 9.95 11.98 -10.20
CA GLU A 129 9.95 11.98 -8.73
C GLU A 129 8.84 12.90 -8.23
N LEU A 130 8.02 12.39 -7.31
CA LEU A 130 6.98 13.15 -6.65
C LEU A 130 7.21 13.13 -5.13
N MET A 131 6.96 14.26 -4.48
CA MET A 131 6.90 14.34 -3.02
C MET A 131 5.45 14.16 -2.58
N VAL A 132 5.18 13.08 -1.91
CA VAL A 132 3.85 12.74 -1.39
C VAL A 132 3.84 12.87 0.12
N VAL A 133 2.94 13.68 0.65
CA VAL A 133 2.71 13.73 2.10
C VAL A 133 1.77 12.59 2.47
N ILE A 134 2.26 11.64 3.26
CA ILE A 134 1.46 10.48 3.68
C ILE A 134 0.24 10.96 4.47
N GLY A 135 -0.93 10.54 4.04
CA GLY A 135 -2.20 10.83 4.70
C GLY A 135 -2.60 9.72 5.68
N ARG A 136 -3.66 9.99 6.43
CA ARG A 136 -4.33 9.00 7.25
C ARG A 136 -5.43 8.32 6.42
N ARG A 137 -5.46 6.99 6.44
CA ARG A 137 -6.52 6.24 5.75
C ARG A 137 -7.89 6.68 6.29
N PRO A 138 -8.83 7.11 5.44
CA PRO A 138 -10.18 7.40 5.86
C PRO A 138 -10.81 6.17 6.52
N LYS A 139 -11.57 6.37 7.60
CA LYS A 139 -12.38 5.28 8.14
C LYS A 139 -13.36 4.82 7.07
N PRO A 140 -13.54 3.50 6.87
CA PRO A 140 -14.61 3.01 6.01
C PRO A 140 -15.92 3.66 6.48
N GLN A 141 -16.56 4.43 5.62
CA GLN A 141 -17.93 4.83 5.90
C GLN A 141 -18.74 3.55 5.88
N ALA A 142 -19.33 3.20 7.02
CA ALA A 142 -20.37 2.19 7.04
C ALA A 142 -21.39 2.61 5.98
N ARG A 143 -21.57 1.79 4.94
CA ARG A 143 -22.70 1.98 4.04
C ARG A 143 -23.92 1.93 4.94
N ALA A 144 -24.56 3.06 5.13
CA ALA A 144 -25.91 3.08 5.67
C ALA A 144 -26.78 2.29 4.68
N GLU A 145 -27.28 1.13 5.13
CA GLU A 145 -28.34 0.42 4.42
C GLU A 145 -29.63 1.24 4.47
#